data_db5dd03503103411d2e70b7543f39d11
#
_entry.id   db5dd03503103411d2e70b7543f39d11
#
_cell.length_a   1.000
_cell.length_b   1.000
_cell.length_c   1.000
_cell.angle_alpha   90.00
_cell.angle_beta   90.00
_cell.angle_gamma   90.00
#
_symmetry.space_group_name_H-M   'P 1'
#
loop_
_entity.id
_entity.type
_entity.pdbx_description
1 polymer ?
#
loop_
_entity_poly.entity_id
_entity_poly.type
_entity_poly.pdbx_seq_one_letter_code
_entity_poly.pdbx_strand_id
1 'polypeptide(L)'
;MTGSRLRLKNNSKIAIIGGGPAGSFFANDAIQNAKKLGINIQITIFNNKDFSQRGPIGCNMSAAVIAGSLHAKLTRDGIILPESIIRQEIRGYYFHTEEYGIELYKPDQINKTSIMAVYRGNGPLYSTHTESHSFDDFLLKHVINQDVSVISEPVVDLNLSSNLDTPATVIYGKKRPYKEMKADLVVGAFGINSTIVNKIKGLNFGYIPPKTIRACQMEIPLDATFIKNSFKD
;
A
#
# COMPACT_ATOMS: atom_id res chain seq x y z
N MET A 1 1.08 22.23 28.32
CA MET A 1 0.13 22.33 27.19
C MET A 1 -0.57 20.98 27.03
N THR A 2 -1.77 20.83 27.53
CA THR A 2 -2.62 19.66 27.31
C THR A 2 -3.16 19.79 25.89
N GLY A 3 -2.44 19.26 24.91
CA GLY A 3 -2.89 19.24 23.53
C GLY A 3 -4.20 18.46 23.43
N SER A 4 -5.24 19.08 22.92
CA SER A 4 -6.48 18.42 22.52
C SER A 4 -6.11 17.25 21.60
N ARG A 5 -6.26 16.02 22.08
CA ARG A 5 -6.03 14.84 21.23
C ARG A 5 -7.27 14.63 20.36
N LEU A 6 -7.08 14.57 19.06
CA LEU A 6 -8.14 14.13 18.15
C LEU A 6 -8.67 12.78 18.63
N ARG A 7 -9.98 12.73 18.89
CA ARG A 7 -10.66 11.51 19.35
C ARG A 7 -11.79 11.18 18.39
N LEU A 8 -11.67 10.07 17.70
CA LEU A 8 -12.74 9.55 16.87
C LEU A 8 -13.91 9.11 17.74
N LYS A 9 -15.11 9.39 17.26
CA LYS A 9 -16.39 9.09 17.92
C LYS A 9 -17.17 8.12 17.05
N ASN A 10 -18.31 7.67 17.55
CA ASN A 10 -19.25 6.91 16.75
C ASN A 10 -19.67 7.72 15.51
N ASN A 11 -19.68 7.08 14.34
CA ASN A 11 -19.94 7.66 13.03
C ASN A 11 -18.88 8.67 12.51
N SER A 12 -17.70 8.73 13.13
CA SER A 12 -16.60 9.52 12.57
C SER A 12 -16.24 9.08 11.15
N LYS A 13 -15.99 10.07 10.29
CA LYS A 13 -15.64 9.89 8.88
C LYS A 13 -14.14 9.99 8.69
N ILE A 14 -13.56 8.96 8.09
CA ILE A 14 -12.13 8.89 7.78
C ILE A 14 -11.95 8.89 6.25
N ALA A 15 -11.17 9.83 5.75
CA ALA A 15 -10.75 9.88 4.35
C ALA A 15 -9.31 9.40 4.23
N ILE A 16 -9.06 8.36 3.42
CA ILE A 16 -7.72 7.83 3.14
C ILE A 16 -7.36 8.17 1.71
N ILE A 17 -6.27 8.88 1.51
CA ILE A 17 -5.78 9.25 0.18
C ILE A 17 -4.74 8.23 -0.27
N GLY A 18 -5.13 7.31 -1.14
CA GLY A 18 -4.35 6.20 -1.65
C GLY A 18 -4.78 4.84 -1.10
N GLY A 19 -5.17 3.93 -2.00
CA GLY A 19 -5.63 2.57 -1.72
C GLY A 19 -4.54 1.50 -1.82
N GLY A 20 -3.26 1.88 -1.88
CA GLY A 20 -2.14 0.94 -1.83
C GLY A 20 -2.00 0.27 -0.47
N PRO A 21 -0.95 -0.56 -0.26
CA PRO A 21 -0.79 -1.30 0.99
C PRO A 21 -0.89 -0.44 2.24
N ALA A 22 -0.28 0.75 2.26
CA ALA A 22 -0.33 1.64 3.41
C ALA A 22 -1.77 2.06 3.77
N GLY A 23 -2.58 2.43 2.76
CA GLY A 23 -3.98 2.82 2.97
C GLY A 23 -4.86 1.65 3.36
N SER A 24 -4.68 0.50 2.71
CA SER A 24 -5.44 -0.72 3.02
C SER A 24 -5.12 -1.26 4.42
N PHE A 25 -3.85 -1.29 4.82
CA PHE A 25 -3.47 -1.66 6.19
C PHE A 25 -4.01 -0.70 7.23
N PHE A 26 -3.91 0.61 6.98
CA PHE A 26 -4.49 1.59 7.90
C PHE A 26 -6.00 1.39 8.05
N ALA A 27 -6.74 1.17 6.95
CA ALA A 27 -8.17 0.92 6.98
C ALA A 27 -8.49 -0.33 7.80
N ASN A 28 -7.80 -1.45 7.56
CA ASN A 28 -7.97 -2.67 8.32
C ASN A 28 -7.73 -2.47 9.81
N ASP A 29 -6.58 -1.88 10.18
CA ASP A 29 -6.24 -1.64 11.58
C ASP A 29 -7.23 -0.67 12.26
N ALA A 30 -7.71 0.36 11.56
CA ALA A 30 -8.72 1.28 12.05
C ALA A 30 -10.04 0.57 12.34
N ILE A 31 -10.51 -0.30 11.44
CA ILE A 31 -11.72 -1.11 11.63
C ILE A 31 -11.58 -2.03 12.85
N GLN A 32 -10.45 -2.76 12.95
CA GLN A 32 -10.22 -3.67 14.06
C GLN A 32 -10.19 -2.93 15.41
N ASN A 33 -9.56 -1.76 15.46
CA ASN A 33 -9.53 -0.94 16.68
C ASN A 33 -10.89 -0.34 17.00
N ALA A 34 -11.64 0.12 16.01
CA ALA A 34 -13.01 0.63 16.20
C ALA A 34 -13.92 -0.45 16.79
N LYS A 35 -13.86 -1.69 16.26
CA LYS A 35 -14.59 -2.84 16.81
C LYS A 35 -14.24 -3.11 18.28
N LYS A 36 -12.94 -3.08 18.64
CA LYS A 36 -12.49 -3.26 20.03
C LYS A 36 -12.99 -2.16 20.96
N LEU A 37 -13.17 -0.95 20.46
CA LEU A 37 -13.67 0.21 21.22
C LEU A 37 -15.19 0.32 21.21
N GLY A 38 -15.91 -0.54 20.49
CA GLY A 38 -17.36 -0.51 20.36
C GLY A 38 -17.89 0.74 19.64
N ILE A 39 -17.12 1.32 18.72
CA ILE A 39 -17.52 2.46 17.90
C ILE A 39 -17.63 2.08 16.43
N ASN A 40 -18.57 2.70 15.71
CA ASN A 40 -18.66 2.62 14.27
C ASN A 40 -17.91 3.79 13.63
N ILE A 41 -17.13 3.52 12.60
CA ILE A 41 -16.44 4.53 11.79
C ILE A 41 -16.80 4.33 10.31
N GLN A 42 -16.80 5.42 9.56
CA GLN A 42 -17.03 5.40 8.11
C GLN A 42 -15.71 5.68 7.41
N ILE A 43 -15.21 4.72 6.62
CA ILE A 43 -13.94 4.87 5.91
C ILE A 43 -14.21 5.01 4.42
N THR A 44 -13.61 6.04 3.82
CA THR A 44 -13.58 6.23 2.37
C THR A 44 -12.13 6.30 1.90
N ILE A 45 -11.76 5.42 0.96
CA ILE A 45 -10.45 5.42 0.30
C ILE A 45 -10.58 6.08 -1.06
N PHE A 46 -9.76 7.10 -1.32
CA PHE A 46 -9.60 7.70 -2.64
C PHE A 46 -8.45 7.02 -3.36
N ASN A 47 -8.74 6.23 -4.39
CA ASN A 47 -7.74 5.49 -5.14
C ASN A 47 -8.01 5.61 -6.64
N ASN A 48 -7.13 6.30 -7.36
CA ASN A 48 -7.24 6.49 -8.80
C ASN A 48 -6.42 5.48 -9.63
N LYS A 49 -5.76 4.52 -8.96
CA LYS A 49 -5.08 3.39 -9.59
C LYS A 49 -6.02 2.21 -9.75
N ASP A 50 -5.89 1.49 -10.84
CA ASP A 50 -6.52 0.19 -11.02
C ASP A 50 -5.48 -0.92 -10.82
N PHE A 51 -5.43 -1.45 -9.61
CA PHE A 51 -4.43 -2.45 -9.22
C PHE A 51 -4.63 -3.81 -9.93
N SER A 52 -5.72 -4.02 -10.61
CA SER A 52 -5.94 -5.20 -11.46
C SER A 52 -5.18 -5.11 -12.80
N GLN A 53 -4.72 -3.91 -13.16
CA GLN A 53 -4.00 -3.67 -14.41
C GLN A 53 -2.50 -3.88 -14.27
N ARG A 54 -1.85 -4.21 -15.38
CA ARG A 54 -0.40 -4.35 -15.51
C ARG A 54 0.28 -3.01 -15.74
N GLY A 55 1.56 -2.97 -15.39
CA GLY A 55 2.41 -1.81 -15.62
C GLY A 55 1.96 -0.55 -14.84
N PRO A 56 2.31 0.65 -15.32
CA PRO A 56 2.11 1.91 -14.58
C PRO A 56 0.67 2.27 -14.26
N ILE A 57 -0.30 1.73 -15.01
CA ILE A 57 -1.75 1.94 -14.74
C ILE A 57 -2.13 1.28 -13.41
N GLY A 58 -1.63 0.07 -13.17
CA GLY A 58 -1.82 -0.64 -11.91
C GLY A 58 -0.90 -0.12 -10.83
N CYS A 59 0.39 -0.20 -11.03
CA CYS A 59 1.40 0.29 -10.10
C CYS A 59 2.70 0.64 -10.81
N ASN A 60 3.38 1.70 -10.36
CA ASN A 60 4.70 2.07 -10.90
C ASN A 60 5.81 1.09 -10.48
N MET A 61 5.55 0.27 -9.46
CA MET A 61 6.45 -0.80 -9.00
C MET A 61 5.82 -2.15 -9.37
N SER A 62 6.45 -2.89 -10.26
CA SER A 62 5.90 -4.16 -10.74
C SER A 62 6.09 -5.32 -9.76
N ALA A 63 7.09 -5.25 -8.89
CA ALA A 63 7.35 -6.28 -7.89
C ALA A 63 7.68 -5.70 -6.52
N ALA A 64 7.43 -6.46 -5.47
CA ALA A 64 7.86 -6.16 -4.11
C ALA A 64 8.23 -7.45 -3.37
N VAL A 65 9.01 -7.29 -2.30
CA VAL A 65 9.34 -8.35 -1.36
C VAL A 65 8.63 -8.09 -0.05
N ILE A 66 7.90 -9.07 0.42
CA ILE A 66 7.23 -9.06 1.73
C ILE A 66 8.19 -9.71 2.74
N ALA A 67 8.58 -8.93 3.75
CA ALA A 67 9.38 -9.44 4.85
C ALA A 67 8.58 -10.46 5.70
N GLY A 68 9.28 -11.41 6.32
CA GLY A 68 8.64 -12.39 7.20
C GLY A 68 7.84 -11.77 8.35
N SER A 69 8.28 -10.62 8.88
CA SER A 69 7.52 -9.87 9.91
C SER A 69 6.18 -9.35 9.40
N LEU A 70 6.10 -8.92 8.13
CA LEU A 70 4.83 -8.51 7.52
C LEU A 70 3.94 -9.72 7.28
N HIS A 71 4.49 -10.84 6.81
CA HIS A 71 3.75 -12.11 6.68
C HIS A 71 3.15 -12.53 8.03
N ALA A 72 3.93 -12.49 9.11
CA ALA A 72 3.44 -12.79 10.46
C ALA A 72 2.32 -11.85 10.90
N LYS A 73 2.42 -10.54 10.58
CA LYS A 73 1.34 -9.57 10.87
C LYS A 73 0.08 -9.91 10.10
N LEU A 74 0.18 -10.19 8.80
CA LEU A 74 -0.96 -10.56 7.96
C LEU A 74 -1.70 -11.77 8.54
N THR A 75 -0.96 -12.85 8.85
CA THR A 75 -1.53 -14.07 9.44
C THR A 75 -2.22 -13.79 10.77
N ARG A 76 -1.59 -13.02 11.66
CA ARG A 76 -2.17 -12.63 12.96
C ARG A 76 -3.44 -11.82 12.81
N ASP A 77 -3.51 -10.96 11.79
CA ASP A 77 -4.67 -10.11 11.49
C ASP A 77 -5.75 -10.87 10.69
N GLY A 78 -5.57 -12.17 10.45
CA GLY A 78 -6.50 -13.04 9.71
C GLY A 78 -6.47 -12.82 8.21
N ILE A 79 -5.44 -12.14 7.68
CA ILE A 79 -5.25 -11.91 6.24
C ILE A 79 -4.34 -13.02 5.69
N ILE A 80 -4.94 -14.03 5.11
CA ILE A 80 -4.21 -15.17 4.52
C ILE A 80 -3.97 -14.86 3.05
N LEU A 81 -2.70 -14.79 2.67
CA LEU A 81 -2.33 -14.60 1.27
C LEU A 81 -2.59 -15.87 0.48
N PRO A 82 -3.43 -15.83 -0.58
CA PRO A 82 -3.60 -16.96 -1.47
C PRO A 82 -2.32 -17.22 -2.28
N GLU A 83 -2.11 -18.47 -2.68
CA GLU A 83 -0.95 -18.85 -3.50
C GLU A 83 -0.85 -18.07 -4.81
N SER A 84 -1.98 -17.69 -5.38
CA SER A 84 -2.02 -16.86 -6.60
C SER A 84 -1.37 -15.46 -6.44
N ILE A 85 -1.27 -14.94 -5.22
CA ILE A 85 -0.61 -13.66 -4.93
C ILE A 85 0.89 -13.82 -4.72
N ILE A 86 1.32 -14.99 -4.23
CA ILE A 86 2.72 -15.28 -3.95
C ILE A 86 3.40 -15.70 -5.26
N ARG A 87 4.37 -14.94 -5.69
CA ARG A 87 5.13 -15.23 -6.92
C ARG A 87 6.24 -16.23 -6.66
N GLN A 88 6.94 -16.04 -5.55
CA GLN A 88 8.03 -16.89 -5.13
C GLN A 88 8.27 -16.75 -3.63
N GLU A 89 8.61 -17.82 -2.96
CA GLU A 89 9.21 -17.82 -1.64
C GLU A 89 10.73 -17.59 -1.78
N ILE A 90 11.25 -16.64 -1.02
CA ILE A 90 12.68 -16.29 -1.03
C ILE A 90 13.33 -16.97 0.17
N ARG A 91 14.28 -17.87 -0.09
CA ARG A 91 15.02 -18.62 0.92
C ARG A 91 16.32 -17.97 1.34
N GLY A 92 16.88 -17.13 0.47
CA GLY A 92 18.15 -16.46 0.71
C GLY A 92 18.46 -15.41 -0.33
N TYR A 93 19.64 -14.87 -0.27
CA TYR A 93 20.20 -13.92 -1.20
C TYR A 93 21.57 -14.37 -1.64
N TYR A 94 21.87 -14.21 -2.91
CA TYR A 94 23.19 -14.42 -3.48
C TYR A 94 23.79 -13.07 -3.89
N PHE A 95 24.90 -12.71 -3.25
CA PHE A 95 25.61 -11.48 -3.59
C PHE A 95 26.78 -11.79 -4.49
N HIS A 96 26.72 -11.29 -5.73
CA HIS A 96 27.81 -11.39 -6.67
C HIS A 96 28.81 -10.26 -6.42
N THR A 97 30.09 -10.62 -6.37
CA THR A 97 31.20 -9.68 -6.41
C THR A 97 32.04 -9.96 -7.66
N GLU A 98 33.06 -9.15 -7.92
CA GLU A 98 33.94 -9.37 -9.09
C GLU A 98 34.74 -10.68 -9.00
N GLU A 99 35.07 -11.12 -7.78
CA GLU A 99 35.95 -12.28 -7.58
C GLU A 99 35.20 -13.51 -7.03
N TYR A 100 34.16 -13.33 -6.26
CA TYR A 100 33.44 -14.42 -5.58
C TYR A 100 31.96 -14.08 -5.32
N GLY A 101 31.18 -15.08 -4.95
CA GLY A 101 29.79 -14.92 -4.52
C GLY A 101 29.60 -15.28 -3.05
N ILE A 102 28.69 -14.58 -2.40
CA ILE A 102 28.34 -14.81 -1.00
C ILE A 102 26.87 -15.20 -0.91
N GLU A 103 26.60 -16.34 -0.31
CA GLU A 103 25.23 -16.82 -0.04
C GLU A 103 24.81 -16.41 1.38
N LEU A 104 23.64 -15.79 1.49
CA LEU A 104 23.00 -15.50 2.77
C LEU A 104 21.66 -16.21 2.82
N TYR A 105 21.55 -17.20 3.65
CA TYR A 105 20.31 -17.93 3.88
C TYR A 105 19.54 -17.38 5.07
N LYS A 106 18.21 -17.47 4.99
CA LYS A 106 17.34 -17.23 6.14
C LYS A 106 17.68 -18.27 7.22
N PRO A 107 17.93 -17.88 8.47
CA PRO A 107 18.08 -18.84 9.55
C PRO A 107 16.81 -19.66 9.73
N ASP A 108 16.89 -20.98 9.59
CA ASP A 108 15.73 -21.90 9.63
C ASP A 108 14.94 -21.89 10.93
N GLN A 109 15.50 -21.33 12.00
CA GLN A 109 14.94 -21.42 13.34
C GLN A 109 14.15 -20.19 13.81
N ILE A 110 14.12 -19.09 13.04
CA ILE A 110 13.47 -17.87 13.50
C ILE A 110 12.15 -17.68 12.74
N ASN A 111 11.08 -18.21 13.36
CA ASN A 111 9.68 -18.08 12.94
C ASN A 111 9.34 -18.70 11.58
N LYS A 112 8.26 -19.46 11.53
CA LYS A 112 7.64 -20.08 10.34
C LYS A 112 7.13 -19.05 9.30
N THR A 113 7.78 -17.91 9.19
CA THR A 113 7.37 -16.81 8.32
C THR A 113 8.31 -16.70 7.13
N SER A 114 7.76 -16.85 5.94
CA SER A 114 8.52 -16.78 4.69
C SER A 114 8.71 -15.33 4.22
N ILE A 115 9.84 -15.07 3.59
CA ILE A 115 10.02 -13.88 2.75
C ILE A 115 9.43 -14.22 1.39
N MET A 116 8.57 -13.37 0.85
CA MET A 116 7.85 -13.67 -0.39
C MET A 116 7.96 -12.53 -1.39
N ALA A 117 8.11 -12.89 -2.66
CA ALA A 117 7.95 -11.96 -3.77
C ALA A 117 6.47 -11.89 -4.17
N VAL A 118 5.97 -10.70 -4.44
CA VAL A 118 4.59 -10.43 -4.89
C VAL A 118 4.59 -9.39 -6.00
N TYR A 119 3.55 -9.37 -6.82
CA TYR A 119 3.34 -8.26 -7.74
C TYR A 119 2.63 -7.09 -7.05
N ARG A 120 3.14 -5.89 -7.31
CA ARG A 120 2.49 -4.61 -7.09
C ARG A 120 1.70 -4.24 -8.35
N GLY A 121 0.40 -3.89 -8.20
CA GLY A 121 -0.48 -4.00 -9.34
C GLY A 121 -0.45 -5.42 -9.89
N ASN A 122 -0.87 -5.64 -11.13
CA ASN A 122 -0.87 -6.98 -11.73
C ASN A 122 0.44 -7.31 -12.47
N GLY A 123 1.56 -6.83 -11.97
CA GLY A 123 2.90 -7.11 -12.51
C GLY A 123 3.28 -6.24 -13.70
N PRO A 124 4.36 -6.61 -14.40
CA PRO A 124 4.90 -5.83 -15.51
C PRO A 124 3.97 -5.85 -16.73
N LEU A 125 4.11 -4.81 -17.57
CA LEU A 125 3.23 -4.58 -18.72
C LEU A 125 3.15 -5.78 -19.70
N TYR A 126 4.26 -6.45 -19.91
CA TYR A 126 4.38 -7.56 -20.88
C TYR A 126 4.31 -8.94 -20.24
N SER A 127 3.87 -9.04 -18.99
CA SER A 127 3.70 -10.34 -18.35
C SER A 127 2.58 -11.16 -19.03
N THR A 128 2.76 -12.47 -19.10
CA THR A 128 1.89 -13.37 -19.88
C THR A 128 0.81 -14.08 -19.06
N HIS A 129 0.82 -13.95 -17.71
CA HIS A 129 -0.20 -14.56 -16.86
C HIS A 129 -1.61 -14.00 -17.16
N THR A 130 -2.63 -14.82 -17.03
CA THR A 130 -4.03 -14.47 -17.34
C THR A 130 -4.81 -14.01 -16.11
N GLU A 131 -4.44 -14.47 -14.92
CA GLU A 131 -5.12 -14.16 -13.67
C GLU A 131 -4.55 -12.91 -12.99
N SER A 132 -5.34 -12.29 -12.11
CA SER A 132 -4.85 -11.19 -11.28
C SER A 132 -4.02 -11.74 -10.12
N HIS A 133 -2.78 -11.27 -10.03
CA HIS A 133 -1.83 -11.62 -8.97
C HIS A 133 -1.46 -10.40 -8.10
N SER A 134 -2.29 -9.37 -8.13
CA SER A 134 -2.01 -8.10 -7.48
C SER A 134 -2.17 -8.17 -5.97
N PHE A 135 -1.08 -7.99 -5.24
CA PHE A 135 -1.09 -7.84 -3.80
C PHE A 135 -1.85 -6.57 -3.35
N ASP A 136 -1.72 -5.48 -4.11
CA ASP A 136 -2.43 -4.22 -3.82
C ASP A 136 -3.93 -4.39 -3.98
N ASP A 137 -4.38 -5.03 -5.05
CA ASP A 137 -5.79 -5.30 -5.33
C ASP A 137 -6.40 -6.24 -4.28
N PHE A 138 -5.66 -7.29 -3.91
CA PHE A 138 -6.05 -8.21 -2.85
C PHE A 138 -6.30 -7.48 -1.52
N LEU A 139 -5.36 -6.64 -1.08
CA LEU A 139 -5.50 -5.88 0.15
C LEU A 139 -6.65 -4.88 0.09
N LEU A 140 -6.81 -4.19 -1.04
CA LEU A 140 -7.91 -3.23 -1.21
C LEU A 140 -9.27 -3.95 -1.19
N LYS A 141 -9.41 -5.07 -1.87
CA LYS A 141 -10.62 -5.91 -1.84
C LYS A 141 -10.92 -6.44 -0.43
N HIS A 142 -9.88 -6.81 0.32
CA HIS A 142 -10.05 -7.27 1.70
C HIS A 142 -10.73 -6.22 2.59
N VAL A 143 -10.40 -4.93 2.44
CA VAL A 143 -11.03 -3.87 3.22
C VAL A 143 -12.38 -3.44 2.65
N ILE A 144 -12.59 -3.50 1.34
CA ILE A 144 -13.91 -3.29 0.71
C ILE A 144 -14.94 -4.28 1.28
N ASN A 145 -14.56 -5.53 1.47
CA ASN A 145 -15.40 -6.55 2.07
C ASN A 145 -15.70 -6.31 3.58
N GLN A 146 -15.10 -5.28 4.18
CA GLN A 146 -15.36 -4.79 5.53
C GLN A 146 -16.07 -3.42 5.52
N ASP A 147 -16.90 -3.15 4.52
CA ASP A 147 -17.71 -1.93 4.35
C ASP A 147 -16.90 -0.64 4.14
N VAL A 148 -15.65 -0.74 3.65
CA VAL A 148 -14.88 0.44 3.22
C VAL A 148 -15.34 0.89 1.85
N SER A 149 -15.73 2.16 1.72
CA SER A 149 -16.07 2.76 0.42
C SER A 149 -14.80 3.14 -0.35
N VAL A 150 -14.79 2.92 -1.67
CA VAL A 150 -13.69 3.34 -2.55
C VAL A 150 -14.21 4.30 -3.62
N ILE A 151 -13.53 5.44 -3.75
CA ILE A 151 -13.78 6.43 -4.79
C ILE A 151 -12.60 6.40 -5.77
N SER A 152 -12.87 5.99 -7.02
CA SER A 152 -11.86 5.87 -8.10
C SER A 152 -11.57 7.22 -8.77
N GLU A 153 -11.40 8.26 -7.95
CA GLU A 153 -11.07 9.62 -8.40
C GLU A 153 -9.89 10.17 -7.59
N PRO A 154 -9.03 11.01 -8.20
CA PRO A 154 -7.92 11.61 -7.50
C PRO A 154 -8.39 12.68 -6.52
N VAL A 155 -7.76 12.76 -5.36
CA VAL A 155 -7.83 13.94 -4.50
C VAL A 155 -6.94 15.01 -5.10
N VAL A 156 -7.49 16.20 -5.30
CA VAL A 156 -6.81 17.32 -5.95
C VAL A 156 -6.44 18.45 -4.99
N ASP A 157 -7.15 18.56 -3.87
CA ASP A 157 -6.86 19.55 -2.83
C ASP A 157 -7.41 19.14 -1.46
N LEU A 158 -6.96 19.83 -0.40
CA LEU A 158 -7.38 19.64 0.98
C LEU A 158 -7.56 21.02 1.64
N ASN A 159 -8.69 21.21 2.33
CA ASN A 159 -8.88 22.34 3.23
C ASN A 159 -8.88 21.83 4.66
N LEU A 160 -7.83 22.16 5.40
CA LEU A 160 -7.67 21.82 6.81
C LEU A 160 -8.03 23.02 7.68
N SER A 161 -8.72 22.80 8.78
CA SER A 161 -8.96 23.81 9.80
C SER A 161 -7.85 23.78 10.86
N SER A 162 -7.50 24.93 11.40
CA SER A 162 -6.65 25.02 12.61
C SER A 162 -7.38 24.54 13.87
N ASN A 163 -8.71 24.51 13.86
CA ASN A 163 -9.52 23.91 14.91
C ASN A 163 -9.74 22.42 14.63
N LEU A 164 -9.24 21.57 15.54
CA LEU A 164 -9.33 20.10 15.42
C LEU A 164 -10.77 19.56 15.48
N ASP A 165 -11.72 20.33 16.01
CA ASP A 165 -13.14 19.96 16.05
C ASP A 165 -13.88 20.26 14.73
N THR A 166 -13.22 20.94 13.79
CA THR A 166 -13.79 21.24 12.48
C THR A 166 -13.33 20.21 11.46
N PRO A 167 -14.25 19.47 10.83
CA PRO A 167 -13.89 18.48 9.82
C PRO A 167 -13.11 19.08 8.66
N ALA A 168 -12.10 18.36 8.19
CA ALA A 168 -11.38 18.68 6.98
C ALA A 168 -12.27 18.51 5.74
N THR A 169 -11.98 19.26 4.67
CA THR A 169 -12.65 19.07 3.37
C THR A 169 -11.67 18.45 2.40
N VAL A 170 -12.01 17.29 1.88
CA VAL A 170 -11.29 16.60 0.80
C VAL A 170 -11.93 17.00 -0.53
N ILE A 171 -11.13 17.57 -1.44
CA ILE A 171 -11.58 18.00 -2.77
C ILE A 171 -11.04 16.99 -3.78
N TYR A 172 -11.94 16.38 -4.57
CA TYR A 172 -11.59 15.28 -5.45
C TYR A 172 -12.34 15.33 -6.79
N GLY A 173 -11.81 14.67 -7.80
CA GLY A 173 -12.40 14.57 -9.13
C GLY A 173 -11.38 14.65 -10.25
N LYS A 174 -11.73 14.11 -11.42
CA LYS A 174 -10.90 14.14 -12.63
C LYS A 174 -11.01 15.47 -13.40
N LYS A 175 -12.14 16.14 -13.29
CA LYS A 175 -12.46 17.41 -14.01
C LYS A 175 -13.31 18.31 -13.11
N ARG A 176 -13.28 19.63 -13.38
CA ARG A 176 -14.19 20.59 -12.75
C ARG A 176 -15.63 20.45 -13.25
N PRO A 177 -16.66 20.71 -12.43
CA PRO A 177 -16.54 21.07 -11.02
C PRO A 177 -16.08 19.90 -10.16
N TYR A 178 -15.17 20.14 -9.21
CA TYR A 178 -14.72 19.12 -8.26
C TYR A 178 -15.79 18.83 -7.22
N LYS A 179 -15.72 17.63 -6.66
CA LYS A 179 -16.58 17.18 -5.58
C LYS A 179 -15.89 17.40 -4.23
N GLU A 180 -16.65 17.46 -3.16
CA GLU A 180 -16.17 17.65 -1.81
C GLU A 180 -16.69 16.57 -0.86
N MET A 181 -15.86 16.19 0.10
CA MET A 181 -16.22 15.32 1.20
C MET A 181 -15.65 15.87 2.50
N LYS A 182 -16.50 15.94 3.55
CA LYS A 182 -16.07 16.27 4.91
C LYS A 182 -15.57 15.02 5.61
N ALA A 183 -14.43 15.12 6.31
CA ALA A 183 -13.85 14.05 7.09
C ALA A 183 -13.30 14.55 8.42
N ASP A 184 -13.52 13.77 9.50
CA ASP A 184 -12.99 14.04 10.82
C ASP A 184 -11.48 13.75 10.90
N LEU A 185 -11.03 12.79 10.08
CA LEU A 185 -9.62 12.43 9.95
C LEU A 185 -9.27 12.24 8.46
N VAL A 186 -8.17 12.85 8.03
CA VAL A 186 -7.58 12.62 6.71
C VAL A 186 -6.25 11.92 6.86
N VAL A 187 -6.06 10.81 6.14
CA VAL A 187 -4.87 9.97 6.18
C VAL A 187 -4.17 10.01 4.83
N GLY A 188 -2.93 10.48 4.81
CA GLY A 188 -2.12 10.52 3.61
C GLY A 188 -1.39 9.19 3.38
N ALA A 189 -1.91 8.34 2.50
CA ALA A 189 -1.32 7.07 2.06
C ALA A 189 -1.01 7.06 0.55
N PHE A 190 -0.80 8.24 -0.02
CA PHE A 190 -0.73 8.51 -1.45
C PHE A 190 0.60 8.11 -2.11
N GLY A 191 1.55 7.59 -1.38
CA GLY A 191 2.88 7.24 -1.90
C GLY A 191 3.70 8.47 -2.32
N ILE A 192 4.89 8.22 -2.87
CA ILE A 192 5.85 9.29 -3.20
C ILE A 192 5.63 9.93 -4.59
N ASN A 193 4.93 9.24 -5.48
CA ASN A 193 4.72 9.67 -6.87
C ASN A 193 3.37 10.38 -7.07
N SER A 194 2.75 10.87 -6.01
CA SER A 194 1.44 11.52 -6.08
C SER A 194 1.56 13.03 -6.24
N THR A 195 0.73 13.62 -7.10
CA THR A 195 0.66 15.07 -7.31
C THR A 195 0.19 15.83 -6.08
N ILE A 196 -0.56 15.18 -5.17
CA ILE A 196 -1.06 15.78 -3.93
C ILE A 196 0.06 16.15 -2.94
N VAL A 197 1.25 15.53 -3.07
CA VAL A 197 2.42 15.82 -2.21
C VAL A 197 2.76 17.31 -2.17
N ASN A 198 2.74 17.98 -3.34
CA ASN A 198 3.03 19.41 -3.42
C ASN A 198 1.95 20.26 -2.74
N LYS A 199 0.69 19.84 -2.82
CA LYS A 199 -0.41 20.53 -2.12
C LYS A 199 -0.27 20.40 -0.61
N ILE A 200 0.01 19.20 -0.11
CA ILE A 200 0.19 18.93 1.32
C ILE A 200 1.39 19.71 1.86
N LYS A 201 2.49 19.78 1.12
CA LYS A 201 3.64 20.63 1.48
C LYS A 201 3.22 22.10 1.64
N GLY A 202 2.36 22.61 0.76
CA GLY A 202 1.85 23.98 0.79
C GLY A 202 0.93 24.31 1.98
N LEU A 203 0.41 23.31 2.70
CA LEU A 203 -0.43 23.52 3.88
C LEU A 203 0.34 23.96 5.13
N ASN A 204 1.65 23.97 5.11
CA ASN A 204 2.56 24.52 6.13
C ASN A 204 2.37 23.95 7.56
N PHE A 205 1.93 22.67 7.69
CA PHE A 205 1.83 22.01 8.99
C PHE A 205 3.07 21.17 9.35
N GLY A 206 4.21 21.43 8.67
CA GLY A 206 5.49 20.76 8.96
C GLY A 206 5.77 19.50 8.16
N TYR A 207 4.91 19.14 7.17
CA TYR A 207 5.20 18.00 6.28
C TYR A 207 6.37 18.31 5.36
N ILE A 208 7.41 17.48 5.45
CA ILE A 208 8.58 17.52 4.57
C ILE A 208 8.57 16.25 3.71
N PRO A 209 8.40 16.37 2.38
CA PRO A 209 8.48 15.21 1.50
C PRO A 209 9.85 14.51 1.62
N PRO A 210 9.88 13.17 1.57
CA PRO A 210 11.15 12.45 1.61
C PRO A 210 12.01 12.77 0.37
N LYS A 211 13.32 12.74 0.56
CA LYS A 211 14.26 12.76 -0.58
C LYS A 211 14.10 11.46 -1.35
N THR A 212 14.01 11.55 -2.66
CA THR A 212 13.82 10.39 -3.54
C THR A 212 14.97 10.27 -4.53
N ILE A 213 15.26 9.05 -4.94
CA ILE A 213 16.12 8.75 -6.09
C ILE A 213 15.26 8.11 -7.19
N ARG A 214 15.65 8.28 -8.42
CA ARG A 214 15.03 7.57 -9.54
C ARG A 214 15.62 6.17 -9.59
N ALA A 215 14.76 5.17 -9.76
CA ALA A 215 15.13 3.79 -9.99
C ALA A 215 14.35 3.25 -11.20
N CYS A 216 14.93 2.27 -11.86
CA CYS A 216 14.26 1.47 -12.89
C CYS A 216 14.17 0.03 -12.37
N GLN A 217 13.02 -0.58 -12.56
CA GLN A 217 12.80 -2.00 -12.30
C GLN A 217 12.44 -2.68 -13.59
N MET A 218 13.06 -3.83 -13.85
CA MET A 218 12.88 -4.62 -15.05
C MET A 218 12.75 -6.09 -14.67
N GLU A 219 11.83 -6.79 -15.31
CA GLU A 219 11.76 -8.25 -15.26
C GLU A 219 12.32 -8.82 -16.57
N ILE A 220 13.21 -9.79 -16.45
CA ILE A 220 13.84 -10.45 -17.58
C ILE A 220 13.41 -11.92 -17.54
N PRO A 221 12.70 -12.44 -18.56
CA PRO A 221 12.41 -13.85 -18.65
C PRO A 221 13.72 -14.63 -18.92
N LEU A 222 14.05 -15.56 -18.04
CA LEU A 222 15.22 -16.40 -18.15
C LEU A 222 14.79 -17.86 -18.06
N ASP A 223 15.57 -18.72 -18.72
CA ASP A 223 15.40 -20.16 -18.62
C ASP A 223 15.69 -20.67 -17.21
N ALA A 224 14.87 -21.62 -16.72
CA ALA A 224 15.00 -22.16 -15.36
C ALA A 224 16.38 -22.78 -15.10
N THR A 225 16.97 -23.44 -16.10
CA THR A 225 18.32 -24.01 -16.01
C THR A 225 19.36 -22.95 -15.85
N PHE A 226 19.21 -21.82 -16.60
CA PHE A 226 20.10 -20.67 -16.46
C PHE A 226 20.02 -20.07 -15.06
N ILE A 227 18.80 -19.90 -14.54
CA ILE A 227 18.59 -19.36 -13.17
C ILE A 227 19.27 -20.26 -12.14
N LYS A 228 19.01 -21.56 -12.20
CA LYS A 228 19.60 -22.54 -11.29
C LYS A 228 21.12 -22.57 -11.31
N ASN A 229 21.72 -22.52 -12.49
CA ASN A 229 23.18 -22.56 -12.63
C ASN A 229 23.87 -21.26 -12.22
N SER A 230 23.19 -20.11 -12.40
CA SER A 230 23.76 -18.77 -12.15
C SER A 230 23.52 -18.26 -10.73
N PHE A 231 22.40 -18.62 -10.13
CA PHE A 231 22.00 -18.08 -8.83
C PHE A 231 21.94 -19.11 -7.71
N LYS A 232 22.11 -20.40 -8.08
CA LYS A 232 21.94 -21.56 -7.18
C LYS A 232 20.54 -21.63 -6.56
N ASP A 233 20.12 -22.82 -6.13
CA ASP A 233 18.84 -23.04 -5.41
C ASP A 233 19.00 -22.85 -3.89
#